data_837c1d4f69c82ecd45315537a399c1d0
#
_entry.id   837c1d4f69c82ecd45315537a399c1d0
#
_cell.length_a   1.000
_cell.length_b   1.000
_cell.length_c   1.000
_cell.angle_alpha   90.00
_cell.angle_beta   90.00
_cell.angle_gamma   90.00
#
_symmetry.space_group_name_H-M   'P 1'
#
loop_
_entity.id
_entity.type
_entity.pdbx_description
1 polymer ?
#
loop_
_entity_poly.entity_id
_entity_poly.type
_entity_poly.pdbx_seq_one_letter_code
_entity_poly.pdbx_strand_id
1 'polypeptide(L)'
;MNVALGGTFDPVHDGHRALFERAFELGDVTVGLTSDELAPKTRHVDRYVRSFAERKRDLETELEPLAAEYDREFAVHELTEPTGIATEPRFDALVVSPETVDTGERINELREDAGVDPLDIVVVDHVIAEDGDVISSTRIVNGEIDEHGNVTPDRDGRDATR
;
A
#
# COMPACT_ATOMS: atom_id res chain seq x y z
N MET A 1 -7.33 -15.07 11.05
CA MET A 1 -7.86 -14.37 9.86
C MET A 1 -6.71 -14.11 8.91
N ASN A 2 -6.95 -14.31 7.63
CA ASN A 2 -5.96 -14.01 6.59
C ASN A 2 -6.32 -12.69 5.91
N VAL A 3 -5.42 -11.73 5.97
CA VAL A 3 -5.65 -10.37 5.52
C VAL A 3 -4.79 -10.07 4.30
N ALA A 4 -5.38 -9.47 3.28
CA ALA A 4 -4.67 -9.06 2.07
C ALA A 4 -4.62 -7.53 1.97
N LEU A 5 -3.57 -7.05 1.37
CA LEU A 5 -3.49 -5.66 0.90
C LEU A 5 -2.49 -5.61 -0.26
N GLY A 6 -2.58 -4.58 -1.06
CA GLY A 6 -1.73 -4.49 -2.24
C GLY A 6 -1.33 -3.06 -2.57
N GLY A 7 -0.27 -2.93 -3.33
CA GLY A 7 0.22 -1.63 -3.79
C GLY A 7 1.59 -1.70 -4.42
N THR A 8 2.12 -0.56 -4.79
CA THR A 8 3.45 -0.41 -5.38
C THR A 8 4.52 -0.11 -4.33
N PHE A 9 4.16 0.61 -3.27
CA PHE A 9 5.01 0.90 -2.11
C PHE A 9 6.40 1.42 -2.47
N ASP A 10 6.46 2.48 -3.24
CA ASP A 10 7.73 3.05 -3.66
C ASP A 10 7.68 4.59 -3.70
N PRO A 11 8.20 5.23 -2.66
CA PRO A 11 8.69 4.66 -1.40
C PRO A 11 7.56 4.34 -0.42
N VAL A 12 7.86 3.56 0.60
CA VAL A 12 6.96 3.33 1.72
C VAL A 12 6.88 4.62 2.54
N HIS A 13 5.69 4.95 3.01
CA HIS A 13 5.48 6.14 3.84
C HIS A 13 4.47 5.86 4.94
N ASP A 14 4.19 6.86 5.78
CA ASP A 14 3.33 6.70 6.94
C ASP A 14 1.90 6.27 6.58
N GLY A 15 1.41 6.67 5.42
CA GLY A 15 0.11 6.19 4.93
C GLY A 15 0.09 4.67 4.73
N HIS A 16 1.16 4.13 4.16
CA HIS A 16 1.32 2.68 4.01
C HIS A 16 1.47 2.00 5.38
N ARG A 17 2.23 2.60 6.28
CA ARG A 17 2.45 2.04 7.62
C ARG A 17 1.14 1.91 8.39
N ALA A 18 0.23 2.86 8.24
CA ALA A 18 -1.10 2.78 8.83
C ALA A 18 -1.89 1.58 8.30
N LEU A 19 -1.78 1.29 7.01
CA LEU A 19 -2.41 0.12 6.40
C LEU A 19 -1.81 -1.17 6.98
N PHE A 20 -0.50 -1.24 7.08
CA PHE A 20 0.20 -2.42 7.60
C PHE A 20 -0.18 -2.69 9.06
N GLU A 21 -0.18 -1.67 9.89
CA GLU A 21 -0.54 -1.80 11.30
C GLU A 21 -1.95 -2.34 11.45
N ARG A 22 -2.90 -1.78 10.71
CA ARG A 22 -4.28 -2.25 10.77
C ARG A 22 -4.40 -3.71 10.32
N ALA A 23 -3.68 -4.08 9.28
CA ALA A 23 -3.70 -5.45 8.78
C ALA A 23 -3.17 -6.44 9.83
N PHE A 24 -2.05 -6.12 10.48
CA PHE A 24 -1.48 -6.99 11.52
C PHE A 24 -2.35 -7.06 12.78
N GLU A 25 -3.12 -6.03 13.07
CA GLU A 25 -4.09 -6.08 14.15
C GLU A 25 -5.16 -7.15 13.89
N LEU A 26 -5.51 -7.34 12.62
CA LEU A 26 -6.58 -8.25 12.22
C LEU A 26 -6.12 -9.71 12.11
N GLY A 27 -4.92 -9.96 11.62
CA GLY A 27 -4.44 -11.32 11.40
C GLY A 27 -3.11 -11.40 10.70
N ASP A 28 -2.85 -12.56 10.11
CA ASP A 28 -1.66 -12.77 9.28
C ASP A 28 -1.85 -12.02 7.96
N VAL A 29 -0.77 -11.47 7.43
CA VAL A 29 -0.84 -10.50 6.32
C VAL A 29 -0.16 -11.04 5.08
N THR A 30 -0.81 -10.92 3.94
CA THR A 30 -0.19 -11.16 2.64
C THR A 30 -0.27 -9.86 1.84
N VAL A 31 0.89 -9.35 1.45
CA VAL A 31 0.97 -8.12 0.68
C VAL A 31 1.20 -8.46 -0.79
N GLY A 32 0.33 -7.96 -1.65
CA GLY A 32 0.52 -8.05 -3.09
C GLY A 32 1.34 -6.83 -3.54
N LEU A 33 2.53 -7.07 -4.07
CA LEU A 33 3.42 -6.01 -4.53
C LEU A 33 3.41 -6.01 -6.05
N THR A 34 3.08 -4.87 -6.66
CA THR A 34 2.94 -4.78 -8.11
C THR A 34 4.23 -5.18 -8.82
N SER A 35 4.09 -5.96 -9.90
CA SER A 35 5.21 -6.32 -10.76
C SER A 35 5.77 -5.07 -11.44
N ASP A 36 6.97 -5.19 -12.02
CA ASP A 36 7.56 -4.08 -12.78
C ASP A 36 6.69 -3.67 -13.97
N GLU A 37 5.92 -4.62 -14.50
CA GLU A 37 5.02 -4.36 -15.62
C GLU A 37 3.70 -3.74 -15.18
N LEU A 38 3.18 -4.15 -14.03
CA LEU A 38 1.91 -3.65 -13.52
C LEU A 38 2.03 -2.27 -12.88
N ALA A 39 3.14 -1.98 -12.20
CA ALA A 39 3.31 -0.74 -11.46
C ALA A 39 2.99 0.52 -12.29
N PRO A 40 3.47 0.65 -13.54
CA PRO A 40 3.14 1.84 -14.35
C PRO A 40 1.66 1.96 -14.66
N LYS A 41 0.93 0.86 -14.69
CA LYS A 41 -0.49 0.85 -15.05
C LYS A 41 -1.41 1.23 -13.91
N THR A 42 -0.90 1.23 -12.67
CA THR A 42 -1.71 1.52 -11.48
C THR A 42 -1.50 2.93 -10.94
N ARG A 43 -0.62 3.70 -11.57
CA ARG A 43 -0.33 5.08 -11.13
C ARG A 43 -1.07 6.09 -11.98
N HIS A 44 -1.40 7.21 -11.33
CA HIS A 44 -2.05 8.34 -12.01
C HIS A 44 -1.05 9.27 -12.70
N VAL A 45 0.21 9.21 -12.30
CA VAL A 45 1.28 10.08 -12.79
C VAL A 45 2.48 9.22 -13.18
N ASP A 46 3.03 9.47 -14.38
CA ASP A 46 4.25 8.78 -14.81
C ASP A 46 5.43 9.25 -13.98
N ARG A 47 6.15 8.32 -13.42
CA ARG A 47 7.39 8.57 -12.70
C ARG A 47 8.20 7.29 -12.63
N TYR A 48 9.49 7.43 -12.33
CA TYR A 48 10.35 6.28 -12.12
C TYR A 48 9.89 5.52 -10.86
N VAL A 49 9.85 4.21 -10.97
CA VAL A 49 9.59 3.30 -9.85
C VAL A 49 10.72 2.29 -9.84
N ARG A 50 11.30 2.05 -8.67
CA ARG A 50 12.41 1.09 -8.54
C ARG A 50 11.93 -0.32 -8.88
N SER A 51 12.88 -1.23 -9.10
CA SER A 51 12.59 -2.61 -9.47
C SER A 51 11.78 -3.32 -8.39
N PHE A 52 11.08 -4.37 -8.80
CA PHE A 52 10.33 -5.22 -7.87
C PHE A 52 11.23 -5.72 -6.73
N ALA A 53 12.44 -6.18 -7.05
CA ALA A 53 13.35 -6.73 -6.05
C ALA A 53 13.73 -5.70 -4.99
N GLU A 54 14.00 -4.47 -5.40
CA GLU A 54 14.33 -3.39 -4.47
C GLU A 54 13.13 -3.02 -3.60
N ARG A 55 11.97 -2.90 -4.21
CA ARG A 55 10.74 -2.57 -3.50
C ARG A 55 10.34 -3.66 -2.50
N LYS A 56 10.53 -4.92 -2.89
CA LYS A 56 10.25 -6.06 -2.01
C LYS A 56 11.14 -6.04 -0.78
N ARG A 57 12.43 -5.75 -0.96
CA ARG A 57 13.38 -5.69 0.15
C ARG A 57 12.98 -4.61 1.15
N ASP A 58 12.64 -3.42 0.67
CA ASP A 58 12.24 -2.32 1.54
C ASP A 58 10.93 -2.62 2.24
N LEU A 59 9.98 -3.23 1.53
CA LEU A 59 8.70 -3.62 2.09
C LEU A 59 8.89 -4.65 3.21
N GLU A 60 9.70 -5.66 2.99
CA GLU A 60 9.97 -6.68 4.01
C GLU A 60 10.61 -6.06 5.25
N THR A 61 11.51 -5.09 5.05
CA THR A 61 12.15 -4.37 6.16
C THR A 61 11.11 -3.62 7.01
N GLU A 62 10.05 -3.11 6.39
CA GLU A 62 8.96 -2.44 7.12
C GLU A 62 8.04 -3.44 7.81
N LEU A 63 7.79 -4.59 7.21
CA LEU A 63 6.84 -5.57 7.73
C LEU A 63 7.40 -6.41 8.87
N GLU A 64 8.68 -6.73 8.85
CA GLU A 64 9.30 -7.61 9.85
C GLU A 64 9.11 -7.14 11.30
N PRO A 65 9.38 -5.86 11.63
CA PRO A 65 9.17 -5.40 13.01
C PRO A 65 7.71 -5.46 13.45
N LEU A 66 6.79 -5.16 12.53
CA LEU A 66 5.36 -5.20 12.83
C LEU A 66 4.87 -6.63 13.05
N ALA A 67 5.34 -7.56 12.22
CA ALA A 67 5.00 -8.97 12.38
C ALA A 67 5.45 -9.48 13.75
N ALA A 68 6.64 -9.09 14.19
CA ALA A 68 7.15 -9.46 15.51
C ALA A 68 6.34 -8.82 16.63
N GLU A 69 5.99 -7.54 16.48
CA GLU A 69 5.23 -6.79 17.49
C GLU A 69 3.85 -7.40 17.71
N TYR A 70 3.16 -7.76 16.63
CA TYR A 70 1.80 -8.30 16.69
C TYR A 70 1.74 -9.82 16.78
N ASP A 71 2.89 -10.48 16.76
CA ASP A 71 2.99 -11.94 16.76
C ASP A 71 2.19 -12.56 15.61
N ARG A 72 2.45 -12.05 14.40
CA ARG A 72 1.80 -12.48 13.17
C ARG A 72 2.84 -12.87 12.12
N GLU A 73 2.38 -13.57 11.09
CA GLU A 73 3.21 -13.93 9.95
C GLU A 73 2.85 -13.04 8.77
N PHE A 74 3.78 -12.92 7.82
CA PHE A 74 3.50 -12.20 6.59
C PHE A 74 4.15 -12.88 5.39
N ALA A 75 3.62 -12.57 4.22
CA ALA A 75 4.21 -12.98 2.94
C ALA A 75 4.03 -11.83 1.94
N VAL A 76 4.94 -11.78 0.97
CA VAL A 76 4.87 -10.81 -0.13
C VAL A 76 4.75 -11.60 -1.43
N HIS A 77 3.72 -11.29 -2.21
CA HIS A 77 3.49 -11.92 -3.51
C HIS A 77 3.54 -10.89 -4.62
N GLU A 78 4.06 -11.28 -5.77
CA GLU A 78 4.07 -10.41 -6.93
C GLU A 78 2.68 -10.32 -7.53
N LEU A 79 2.19 -9.08 -7.70
CA LEU A 79 0.92 -8.82 -8.36
C LEU A 79 1.15 -8.57 -9.84
N THR A 80 0.52 -9.36 -10.68
CA THR A 80 0.55 -9.16 -12.13
C THR A 80 -0.76 -8.58 -12.65
N GLU A 81 -1.79 -8.57 -11.81
CA GLU A 81 -3.11 -8.02 -12.10
C GLU A 81 -3.61 -7.21 -10.91
N PRO A 82 -4.39 -6.12 -11.11
CA PRO A 82 -4.84 -5.26 -10.00
C PRO A 82 -5.64 -5.98 -8.92
N THR A 83 -6.45 -6.98 -9.29
CA THR A 83 -7.25 -7.73 -8.32
C THR A 83 -6.47 -8.85 -7.66
N GLY A 84 -5.44 -9.34 -8.33
CA GLY A 84 -4.43 -10.25 -7.82
C GLY A 84 -4.91 -11.39 -6.95
N ILE A 85 -4.19 -11.61 -5.86
CA ILE A 85 -4.41 -12.72 -4.95
C ILE A 85 -5.69 -12.60 -4.13
N ALA A 86 -6.24 -11.40 -4.00
CA ALA A 86 -7.38 -11.16 -3.09
C ALA A 86 -8.66 -11.87 -3.55
N THR A 87 -8.70 -12.37 -4.79
CA THR A 87 -9.81 -13.18 -5.27
C THR A 87 -9.78 -14.61 -4.73
N GLU A 88 -8.67 -15.02 -4.12
CA GLU A 88 -8.52 -16.38 -3.60
C GLU A 88 -9.39 -16.59 -2.35
N PRO A 89 -10.01 -17.79 -2.23
CA PRO A 89 -10.91 -18.07 -1.10
C PRO A 89 -10.27 -18.02 0.28
N ARG A 90 -8.96 -18.16 0.36
CA ARG A 90 -8.25 -18.21 1.65
C ARG A 90 -8.22 -16.88 2.41
N PHE A 91 -8.52 -15.76 1.74
CA PHE A 91 -8.51 -14.47 2.38
C PHE A 91 -9.85 -14.12 2.99
N ASP A 92 -9.81 -13.46 4.14
CA ASP A 92 -10.99 -13.08 4.92
C ASP A 92 -11.27 -11.58 4.86
N ALA A 93 -10.22 -10.77 4.76
CA ALA A 93 -10.32 -9.32 4.78
C ALA A 93 -9.34 -8.68 3.81
N LEU A 94 -9.70 -7.49 3.34
CA LEU A 94 -8.84 -6.66 2.50
C LEU A 94 -8.74 -5.28 3.15
N VAL A 95 -7.51 -4.83 3.43
CA VAL A 95 -7.26 -3.50 3.97
C VAL A 95 -7.00 -2.55 2.81
N VAL A 96 -7.76 -1.46 2.75
CA VAL A 96 -7.68 -0.50 1.65
C VAL A 96 -7.65 0.93 2.19
N SER A 97 -7.18 1.86 1.35
CA SER A 97 -7.34 3.28 1.58
C SER A 97 -8.62 3.75 0.90
N PRO A 98 -9.10 4.99 1.17
CA PRO A 98 -10.27 5.50 0.46
C PRO A 98 -10.12 5.51 -1.06
N GLU A 99 -8.89 5.60 -1.58
CA GLU A 99 -8.63 5.58 -3.02
C GLU A 99 -8.78 4.20 -3.64
N THR A 100 -8.66 3.14 -2.85
CA THR A 100 -8.66 1.77 -3.36
C THR A 100 -9.91 0.97 -2.98
N VAL A 101 -10.89 1.62 -2.37
CA VAL A 101 -12.17 0.98 -2.02
C VAL A 101 -12.83 0.36 -3.26
N ASP A 102 -12.80 1.07 -4.38
CA ASP A 102 -13.41 0.58 -5.63
C ASP A 102 -12.77 -0.73 -6.09
N THR A 103 -11.46 -0.87 -5.93
CA THR A 103 -10.77 -2.11 -6.24
C THR A 103 -11.28 -3.24 -5.34
N GLY A 104 -11.48 -2.96 -4.06
CA GLY A 104 -12.04 -3.93 -3.12
C GLY A 104 -13.42 -4.38 -3.52
N GLU A 105 -14.26 -3.46 -3.93
CA GLU A 105 -15.61 -3.77 -4.41
C GLU A 105 -15.56 -4.65 -5.67
N ARG A 106 -14.66 -4.33 -6.58
CA ARG A 106 -14.46 -5.14 -7.80
C ARG A 106 -14.00 -6.55 -7.47
N ILE A 107 -13.10 -6.68 -6.50
CA ILE A 107 -12.64 -8.00 -6.05
C ILE A 107 -13.82 -8.81 -5.50
N ASN A 108 -14.69 -8.18 -4.71
CA ASN A 108 -15.85 -8.87 -4.16
C ASN A 108 -16.86 -9.28 -5.23
N GLU A 109 -17.01 -8.49 -6.29
CA GLU A 109 -17.83 -8.88 -7.44
C GLU A 109 -17.30 -10.16 -8.08
N LEU A 110 -15.97 -10.20 -8.29
CA LEU A 110 -15.31 -11.37 -8.88
C LEU A 110 -15.45 -12.60 -7.98
N ARG A 111 -15.35 -12.41 -6.67
CA ARG A 111 -15.53 -13.51 -5.71
C ARG A 111 -16.96 -14.03 -5.74
N GLU A 112 -17.93 -13.14 -5.78
CA GLU A 112 -19.35 -13.53 -5.85
C GLU A 112 -19.61 -14.33 -7.13
N ASP A 113 -19.09 -13.87 -8.27
CA ASP A 113 -19.24 -14.56 -9.55
C ASP A 113 -18.63 -15.95 -9.51
N ALA A 114 -17.61 -16.16 -8.71
CA ALA A 114 -16.93 -17.45 -8.56
C ALA A 114 -17.52 -18.30 -7.43
N GLY A 115 -18.55 -17.82 -6.75
CA GLY A 115 -19.16 -18.53 -5.63
C GLY A 115 -18.35 -18.49 -4.35
N VAL A 116 -17.47 -17.48 -4.20
CA VAL A 116 -16.62 -17.30 -3.02
C VAL A 116 -17.21 -16.17 -2.15
N ASP A 117 -17.19 -16.36 -0.84
CA ASP A 117 -17.68 -15.34 0.08
C ASP A 117 -16.93 -14.01 -0.08
N PRO A 118 -17.61 -12.87 0.08
CA PRO A 118 -16.96 -11.57 -0.04
C PRO A 118 -15.97 -11.33 1.10
N LEU A 119 -14.94 -10.54 0.80
CA LEU A 119 -13.98 -10.07 1.82
C LEU A 119 -14.63 -8.99 2.67
N ASP A 120 -14.23 -8.92 3.94
CA ASP A 120 -14.48 -7.74 4.75
C ASP A 120 -13.56 -6.64 4.25
N ILE A 121 -14.14 -5.54 3.80
CA ILE A 121 -13.36 -4.40 3.32
C ILE A 121 -13.11 -3.46 4.50
N VAL A 122 -11.85 -3.35 4.90
CA VAL A 122 -11.44 -2.51 6.03
C VAL A 122 -10.77 -1.26 5.47
N VAL A 123 -11.43 -0.12 5.63
CA VAL A 123 -10.92 1.15 5.10
C VAL A 123 -10.10 1.87 6.16
N VAL A 124 -8.88 2.24 5.80
CA VAL A 124 -8.00 3.05 6.66
C VAL A 124 -7.85 4.41 6.00
N ASP A 125 -8.15 5.47 6.76
CA ASP A 125 -8.07 6.83 6.24
C ASP A 125 -6.66 7.21 5.85
N HIS A 126 -6.54 8.19 4.96
CA HIS A 126 -5.27 8.77 4.57
C HIS A 126 -4.56 9.38 5.77
N VAL A 127 -3.23 9.28 5.78
CA VAL A 127 -2.40 10.03 6.71
C VAL A 127 -2.11 11.39 6.06
N ILE A 128 -2.30 12.45 6.81
CA ILE A 128 -2.20 13.82 6.32
C ILE A 128 -0.80 14.36 6.59
N ALA A 129 -0.21 14.99 5.57
CA ALA A 129 1.09 15.64 5.69
C ALA A 129 0.99 16.96 6.45
N GLU A 130 2.15 17.51 6.81
CA GLU A 130 2.27 18.75 7.55
C GLU A 130 1.54 19.92 6.88
N ASP A 131 1.48 19.91 5.55
CA ASP A 131 0.83 20.96 4.76
C ASP A 131 -0.70 20.77 4.61
N GLY A 132 -1.25 19.74 5.23
CA GLY A 132 -2.70 19.49 5.19
C GLY A 132 -3.18 18.60 4.05
N ASP A 133 -2.29 18.22 3.14
CA ASP A 133 -2.62 17.31 2.04
C ASP A 133 -2.18 15.89 2.37
N VAL A 134 -2.75 14.93 1.64
CA VAL A 134 -2.45 13.50 1.84
C VAL A 134 -1.00 13.17 1.52
N ILE A 135 -0.37 12.34 2.34
CA ILE A 135 0.95 11.79 2.04
C ILE A 135 0.79 10.82 0.87
N SER A 136 1.67 10.94 -0.13
CA SER A 136 1.72 10.00 -1.25
C SER A 136 3.17 9.78 -1.69
N SER A 137 3.41 8.60 -2.26
CA SER A 137 4.74 8.28 -2.80
C SER A 137 5.16 9.26 -3.89
N THR A 138 4.22 9.68 -4.72
CA THR A 138 4.49 10.63 -5.80
C THR A 138 4.97 11.98 -5.25
N ARG A 139 4.35 12.49 -4.19
CA ARG A 139 4.78 13.74 -3.57
C ARG A 139 6.20 13.62 -2.98
N ILE A 140 6.52 12.46 -2.42
CA ILE A 140 7.86 12.21 -1.88
C ILE A 140 8.90 12.21 -2.99
N VAL A 141 8.63 11.51 -4.08
CA VAL A 141 9.53 11.45 -5.25
C VAL A 141 9.72 12.84 -5.86
N ASN A 142 8.67 13.65 -5.86
CA ASN A 142 8.74 15.02 -6.37
C ASN A 142 9.41 16.01 -5.42
N GLY A 143 9.82 15.56 -4.23
CA GLY A 143 10.53 16.40 -3.27
C GLY A 143 9.65 17.35 -2.47
N GLU A 144 8.34 17.14 -2.47
CA GLU A 144 7.41 18.02 -1.74
C GLU A 144 7.39 17.74 -0.24
N ILE A 145 7.47 16.47 0.12
CA ILE A 145 7.41 16.00 1.51
C ILE A 145 8.38 14.83 1.69
N ASP A 146 8.66 14.47 2.93
CA ASP A 146 9.36 13.23 3.26
C ASP A 146 8.36 12.11 3.54
N GLU A 147 8.84 10.93 3.91
CA GLU A 147 8.00 9.75 4.16
C GLU A 147 7.07 9.90 5.37
N HIS A 148 7.33 10.87 6.22
CA HIS A 148 6.52 11.19 7.40
C HIS A 148 5.59 12.38 7.15
N GLY A 149 5.61 12.94 5.94
CA GLY A 149 4.75 14.05 5.58
C GLY A 149 5.29 15.41 5.98
N ASN A 150 6.55 15.50 6.40
CA ASN A 150 7.16 16.79 6.69
C ASN A 150 7.50 17.49 5.38
N VAL A 151 7.17 18.77 5.28
CA VAL A 151 7.51 19.57 4.09
C VAL A 151 9.03 19.68 4.01
N THR A 152 9.59 19.38 2.84
CA THR A 152 11.04 19.37 2.69
C THR A 152 11.60 20.79 2.51
N PRO A 153 12.82 21.08 3.00
CA PRO A 153 13.43 22.40 2.82
C PRO A 153 13.60 22.82 1.37
N ASP A 154 13.88 21.86 0.48
CA ASP A 154 14.04 22.13 -0.94
C ASP A 154 12.77 22.68 -1.57
N ARG A 155 11.66 22.33 -1.01
CA ARG A 155 10.34 22.78 -1.45
C ARG A 155 10.14 24.25 -1.14
N ASP A 156 10.60 24.67 0.02
CA ASP A 156 10.41 26.03 0.51
C ASP A 156 11.38 27.00 -0.10
N GLY A 157 12.45 26.60 -0.41
CA GLY A 157 13.40 27.44 -0.81
C GLY A 157 13.58 27.86 -2.14
N ARG A 158 13.15 27.85 -2.01
CA ARG A 158 13.38 27.97 -2.52
C ARG A 158 13.99 28.40 -2.57
N ASP A 159 13.83 28.44 -2.36
CA ASP A 159 14.15 28.46 -1.77
C ASP A 159 14.59 28.81 -1.55
N ALA A 160 14.63 29.22 -1.63
CA ALA A 160 14.79 29.39 -1.00
C ALA A 160 15.23 29.73 -0.66
N THR A 161 15.34 30.02 -0.66
CA THR A 161 15.44 30.18 -0.08
C THR A 161 15.74 30.35 -0.07
N ARG A 162 15.60 30.33 -0.30
CA ARG A 162 15.44 30.22 -0.25
C ARG A 162 15.50 30.60 -0.19
#